data_6a26c1f281127f70c3bfdafdf57abd0f
#
_entry.id   6a26c1f281127f70c3bfdafdf57abd0f
#
_cell.length_a   1.000
_cell.length_b   1.000
_cell.length_c   1.000
_cell.angle_alpha   90.00
_cell.angle_beta   90.00
_cell.angle_gamma   90.00
#
_symmetry.space_group_name_H-M   'P 1'
#
loop_
_entity.id
_entity.type
_entity.pdbx_description
1 polymer ?
#
loop_
_entity_poly.entity_id
_entity_poly.type
_entity_poly.pdbx_seq_one_letter_code
_entity_poly.pdbx_strand_id
1 'polypeptide(L)'
;MRQIARYIRRRVGKDTFCAKLDNGDLVVVLEKTNNLDAGDIMEAIKAEVIDFYDKMPVSIEYGIATKEDADTPVEKLMQDARSNMMNKKMLKEKSASSSIVNSLKQTLCESDYQTEEHVERTRKMAARLGKEMGLPDAEIGKLELLAALHDIGKVAIPQDIIKKKGKL
;
A
#
# COMPACT_ATOMS: atom_id res chain seq x y z
N MET A 1 -16.91 8.75 9.05
CA MET A 1 -16.40 10.07 9.47
C MET A 1 -16.84 10.48 10.87
N ARG A 2 -18.14 10.62 11.22
CA ARG A 2 -18.57 11.04 12.58
C ARG A 2 -18.04 10.13 13.69
N GLN A 3 -17.98 8.83 13.48
CA GLN A 3 -17.44 7.88 14.45
C GLN A 3 -15.93 8.05 14.64
N ILE A 4 -15.18 8.17 13.56
CA ILE A 4 -13.73 8.40 13.62
C ILE A 4 -13.41 9.66 14.40
N ALA A 5 -14.12 10.77 14.13
CA ALA A 5 -13.96 12.01 14.89
C ALA A 5 -14.26 11.82 16.39
N ARG A 6 -15.21 10.95 16.74
CA ARG A 6 -15.54 10.62 18.14
C ARG A 6 -14.41 9.84 18.81
N TYR A 7 -13.79 8.86 18.13
CA TYR A 7 -12.64 8.12 18.64
C TYR A 7 -11.44 9.04 18.83
N ILE A 8 -11.15 9.91 17.86
CA ILE A 8 -10.09 10.91 17.98
C ILE A 8 -10.32 11.76 19.24
N ARG A 9 -11.47 12.40 19.38
CA ARG A 9 -11.79 13.25 20.55
C ARG A 9 -11.72 12.52 21.88
N ARG A 10 -12.03 11.25 21.90
CA ARG A 10 -11.98 10.41 23.11
C ARG A 10 -10.54 10.20 23.57
N ARG A 11 -9.60 10.07 22.64
CA ARG A 11 -8.18 9.82 22.91
C ARG A 11 -7.38 11.09 23.19
N VAL A 12 -7.61 12.14 22.41
CA VAL A 12 -6.80 13.36 22.49
C VAL A 12 -7.40 14.43 23.41
N GLY A 13 -8.61 14.22 23.91
CA GLY A 13 -9.31 15.17 24.80
C GLY A 13 -10.24 16.13 24.05
N LYS A 14 -11.13 16.77 24.82
CA LYS A 14 -12.18 17.64 24.25
C LYS A 14 -11.64 18.98 23.77
N ASP A 15 -10.56 19.44 24.35
CA ASP A 15 -9.95 20.75 24.08
C ASP A 15 -8.94 20.73 22.91
N THR A 16 -8.65 19.55 22.38
CA THR A 16 -7.76 19.38 21.24
C THR A 16 -8.43 19.87 19.95
N PHE A 17 -7.72 20.68 19.20
CA PHE A 17 -8.19 21.16 17.92
C PHE A 17 -8.29 20.02 16.92
N CYS A 18 -9.50 19.80 16.40
CA CYS A 18 -9.78 18.83 15.36
C CYS A 18 -10.63 19.47 14.26
N ALA A 19 -10.17 19.42 13.03
CA ALA A 19 -10.86 19.96 11.88
C ALA A 19 -10.99 18.93 10.77
N LYS A 20 -12.06 19.03 10.00
CA LYS A 20 -12.22 18.31 8.73
C LYS A 20 -11.95 19.28 7.58
N LEU A 21 -11.07 18.89 6.68
CA LEU A 21 -10.76 19.64 5.48
C LEU A 21 -11.74 19.32 4.34
N ASP A 22 -11.78 20.17 3.33
CA ASP A 22 -12.69 20.04 2.17
C ASP A 22 -12.44 18.75 1.37
N ASN A 23 -11.20 18.26 1.34
CA ASN A 23 -10.82 17.01 0.70
C ASN A 23 -11.21 15.75 1.52
N GLY A 24 -11.83 15.94 2.69
CA GLY A 24 -12.24 14.88 3.58
C GLY A 24 -11.19 14.43 4.61
N ASP A 25 -9.97 14.94 4.57
CA ASP A 25 -8.95 14.66 5.57
C ASP A 25 -9.36 15.24 6.94
N LEU A 26 -8.91 14.59 8.01
CA LEU A 26 -9.06 15.09 9.37
C LEU A 26 -7.70 15.59 9.85
N VAL A 27 -7.68 16.78 10.42
CA VAL A 27 -6.50 17.37 11.05
C VAL A 27 -6.71 17.38 12.54
N VAL A 28 -5.69 16.98 13.29
CA VAL A 28 -5.64 16.99 14.76
C VAL A 28 -4.36 17.72 15.16
N VAL A 29 -4.48 18.72 16.01
CA VAL A 29 -3.33 19.45 16.55
C VAL A 29 -3.10 18.98 17.98
N LEU A 30 -1.97 18.31 18.20
CA LEU A 30 -1.55 17.83 19.52
C LEU A 30 -0.55 18.82 20.12
N GLU A 31 -0.96 19.49 21.18
CA GLU A 31 -0.07 20.41 21.89
C GLU A 31 0.97 19.67 22.74
N LYS A 32 2.20 20.19 22.79
CA LYS A 32 3.30 19.67 23.63
C LYS A 32 3.54 18.17 23.46
N THR A 33 3.30 17.65 22.25
CA THR A 33 3.42 16.23 21.93
C THR A 33 4.53 16.05 20.89
N ASN A 34 5.48 15.17 21.16
CA ASN A 34 6.53 14.84 20.22
C ASN A 34 6.04 13.86 19.14
N ASN A 35 6.89 13.58 18.16
CA ASN A 35 6.53 12.74 17.02
C ASN A 35 6.24 11.27 17.41
N LEU A 36 6.94 10.73 18.41
CA LEU A 36 6.75 9.36 18.90
C LEU A 36 5.41 9.23 19.62
N ASP A 37 5.13 10.09 20.57
CA ASP A 37 3.88 10.08 21.33
C ASP A 37 2.66 10.30 20.42
N ALA A 38 2.79 11.19 19.42
CA ALA A 38 1.77 11.41 18.42
C ALA A 38 1.55 10.14 17.56
N GLY A 39 2.61 9.40 17.26
CA GLY A 39 2.57 8.11 16.58
C GLY A 39 1.77 7.07 17.37
N ASP A 40 2.06 6.92 18.64
CA ASP A 40 1.40 5.97 19.54
C ASP A 40 -0.10 6.28 19.68
N ILE A 41 -0.45 7.57 19.81
CA ILE A 41 -1.84 8.01 19.82
C ILE A 41 -2.55 7.63 18.53
N MET A 42 -1.93 7.84 17.37
CA MET A 42 -2.54 7.55 16.07
C MET A 42 -2.68 6.05 15.81
N GLU A 43 -1.70 5.22 16.20
CA GLU A 43 -1.83 3.76 16.10
C GLU A 43 -2.93 3.22 17.02
N ALA A 44 -3.07 3.75 18.23
CA ALA A 44 -4.16 3.37 19.12
C ALA A 44 -5.54 3.74 18.56
N ILE A 45 -5.69 4.95 17.97
CA ILE A 45 -6.93 5.36 17.30
C ILE A 45 -7.23 4.44 16.12
N LYS A 46 -6.23 4.11 15.32
CA LYS A 46 -6.36 3.22 14.16
C LYS A 46 -6.82 1.83 14.56
N ALA A 47 -6.24 1.26 15.64
CA ALA A 47 -6.64 -0.03 16.17
C ALA A 47 -8.11 -0.03 16.62
N GLU A 48 -8.56 0.99 17.38
CA GLU A 48 -9.95 1.12 17.83
C GLU A 48 -10.94 1.25 16.66
N VAL A 49 -10.56 1.96 15.59
CA VAL A 49 -11.44 2.12 14.42
C VAL A 49 -11.52 0.82 13.62
N ILE A 50 -10.41 0.11 13.45
CA ILE A 50 -10.39 -1.19 12.75
C ILE A 50 -11.24 -2.20 13.50
N ASP A 51 -11.12 -2.29 14.82
CA ASP A 51 -11.90 -3.18 15.68
C ASP A 51 -13.40 -2.88 15.60
N PHE A 52 -13.79 -1.61 15.60
CA PHE A 52 -15.20 -1.20 15.46
C PHE A 52 -15.82 -1.59 14.11
N TYR A 53 -15.03 -1.58 13.04
CA TYR A 53 -15.48 -1.90 11.69
C TYR A 53 -15.13 -3.33 11.26
N ASP A 54 -15.02 -4.27 12.19
CA ASP A 54 -14.61 -5.68 12.01
C ASP A 54 -15.19 -6.36 10.75
N LYS A 55 -16.39 -5.96 10.32
CA LYS A 55 -17.05 -6.49 9.11
C LYS A 55 -16.84 -5.68 7.83
N MET A 56 -16.15 -4.56 7.90
CA MET A 56 -15.87 -3.70 6.74
C MET A 56 -14.37 -3.38 6.66
N PRO A 57 -13.73 -3.58 5.50
CA PRO A 57 -12.33 -3.26 5.34
C PRO A 57 -12.12 -1.73 5.37
N VAL A 58 -11.83 -1.19 6.56
CA VAL A 58 -11.51 0.21 6.77
C VAL A 58 -10.00 0.36 6.90
N SER A 59 -9.40 1.23 6.08
CA SER A 59 -8.00 1.62 6.19
C SER A 59 -7.90 3.08 6.58
N ILE A 60 -7.09 3.36 7.59
CA ILE A 60 -6.75 4.72 8.01
C ILE A 60 -5.25 4.89 7.83
N GLU A 61 -4.87 5.89 7.07
CA GLU A 61 -3.49 6.31 6.94
C GLU A 61 -3.34 7.70 7.55
N TYR A 62 -2.20 7.95 8.18
CA TYR A 62 -1.91 9.23 8.81
C TYR A 62 -0.47 9.66 8.57
N GLY A 63 -0.26 10.95 8.59
CA GLY A 63 1.06 11.57 8.61
C GLY A 63 1.18 12.51 9.80
N ILE A 64 2.35 12.59 10.36
CA ILE A 64 2.68 13.46 11.49
C ILE A 64 3.77 14.43 11.05
N ALA A 65 3.64 15.67 11.48
CA ALA A 65 4.71 16.66 11.42
C ALA A 65 4.74 17.40 12.74
N THR A 66 5.93 17.60 13.30
CA THR A 66 6.14 18.27 14.58
C THR A 66 6.75 19.64 14.33
N LYS A 67 6.20 20.64 15.00
CA LYS A 67 6.75 21.99 14.99
C LYS A 67 7.91 22.07 15.98
N GLU A 68 9.13 22.17 15.45
CA GLU A 68 10.35 22.27 16.26
C GLU A 68 10.73 23.74 16.50
N ASP A 69 10.45 24.60 15.52
CA ASP A 69 10.75 26.03 15.54
C ASP A 69 9.50 26.89 15.63
N ALA A 70 9.53 27.93 16.45
CA ALA A 70 8.43 28.89 16.61
C ALA A 70 8.02 29.56 15.29
N ASP A 71 8.97 29.74 14.38
CA ASP A 71 8.77 30.46 13.12
C ASP A 71 8.26 29.57 11.98
N THR A 72 8.14 28.26 12.18
CA THR A 72 7.61 27.34 11.15
C THR A 72 6.14 27.66 10.87
N PRO A 73 5.78 28.03 9.63
CA PRO A 73 4.40 28.30 9.25
C PRO A 73 3.51 27.07 9.39
N VAL A 74 2.27 27.26 9.79
CA VAL A 74 1.30 26.15 9.95
C VAL A 74 1.03 25.45 8.63
N GLU A 75 1.00 26.21 7.53
CA GLU A 75 0.81 25.68 6.18
C GLU A 75 1.90 24.69 5.80
N LYS A 76 3.16 24.98 6.12
CA LYS A 76 4.28 24.07 5.90
C LYS A 76 4.13 22.79 6.72
N LEU A 77 3.78 22.92 7.99
CA LEU A 77 3.56 21.80 8.89
C LEU A 77 2.44 20.86 8.36
N MET A 78 1.35 21.44 7.88
CA MET A 78 0.25 20.69 7.25
C MET A 78 0.70 20.00 5.96
N GLN A 79 1.50 20.66 5.14
CA GLN A 79 2.05 20.08 3.91
C GLN A 79 2.98 18.91 4.21
N ASP A 80 3.85 19.04 5.20
CA ASP A 80 4.79 17.99 5.62
C ASP A 80 4.03 16.78 6.17
N ALA A 81 3.04 17.00 7.05
CA ALA A 81 2.18 15.92 7.54
C ALA A 81 1.46 15.19 6.41
N ARG A 82 0.93 15.93 5.44
CA ARG A 82 0.25 15.35 4.27
C ARG A 82 1.21 14.56 3.39
N SER A 83 2.40 15.08 3.13
CA SER A 83 3.43 14.37 2.36
C SER A 83 3.85 13.08 3.05
N ASN A 84 4.01 13.09 4.37
CA ASN A 84 4.32 11.90 5.17
C ASN A 84 3.20 10.85 5.11
N MET A 85 1.94 11.27 5.16
CA MET A 85 0.80 10.38 4.98
C MET A 85 0.78 9.74 3.58
N MET A 86 0.98 10.54 2.53
CA MET A 86 0.98 10.06 1.14
C MET A 86 2.13 9.07 0.89
N ASN A 87 3.32 9.33 1.41
CA ASN A 87 4.46 8.42 1.30
C ASN A 87 4.17 7.07 1.97
N LYS A 88 3.61 7.08 3.18
CA LYS A 88 3.20 5.84 3.88
C LYS A 88 2.15 5.06 3.07
N LYS A 89 1.14 5.76 2.53
CA LYS A 89 0.11 5.16 1.68
C LYS A 89 0.69 4.49 0.45
N MET A 90 1.57 5.19 -0.28
CA MET A 90 2.25 4.63 -1.46
C MET A 90 3.10 3.40 -1.14
N LEU A 91 3.84 3.42 -0.04
CA LEU A 91 4.66 2.28 0.40
C LEU A 91 3.78 1.06 0.70
N LYS A 92 2.65 1.27 1.36
CA LYS A 92 1.70 0.21 1.69
C LYS A 92 1.03 -0.37 0.43
N GLU A 93 0.62 0.47 -0.51
CA GLU A 93 0.04 0.04 -1.78
C GLU A 93 1.04 -0.78 -2.61
N LYS A 94 2.30 -0.34 -2.69
CA LYS A 94 3.38 -1.10 -3.35
C LYS A 94 3.62 -2.44 -2.66
N SER A 95 3.65 -2.48 -1.33
CA SER A 95 3.83 -3.71 -0.56
C SER A 95 2.67 -4.69 -0.77
N ALA A 96 1.42 -4.22 -0.73
CA ALA A 96 0.24 -5.04 -0.98
C ALA A 96 0.23 -5.60 -2.40
N SER A 97 0.52 -4.78 -3.41
CA SER A 97 0.63 -5.20 -4.80
C SER A 97 1.72 -6.25 -4.99
N SER A 98 2.89 -6.05 -4.37
CA SER A 98 3.99 -7.02 -4.42
C SER A 98 3.62 -8.34 -3.75
N SER A 99 2.88 -8.32 -2.65
CA SER A 99 2.41 -9.53 -1.97
C SER A 99 1.43 -10.33 -2.84
N ILE A 100 0.46 -9.67 -3.48
CA ILE A 100 -0.48 -10.32 -4.41
C ILE A 100 0.27 -10.94 -5.60
N VAL A 101 1.19 -10.21 -6.21
CA VAL A 101 2.00 -10.71 -7.32
C VAL A 101 2.82 -11.93 -6.91
N ASN A 102 3.44 -11.90 -5.73
CA ASN A 102 4.19 -13.04 -5.22
C ASN A 102 3.30 -14.25 -4.94
N SER A 103 2.11 -14.06 -4.37
CA SER A 103 1.14 -15.14 -4.18
C SER A 103 0.68 -15.75 -5.50
N LEU A 104 0.42 -14.94 -6.53
CA LEU A 104 0.07 -15.43 -7.86
C LEU A 104 1.21 -16.21 -8.52
N LYS A 105 2.46 -15.74 -8.40
CA LYS A 105 3.65 -16.47 -8.86
C LYS A 105 3.77 -17.81 -8.16
N GLN A 106 3.62 -17.85 -6.84
CA GLN A 106 3.69 -19.08 -6.06
C GLN A 106 2.62 -20.08 -6.52
N THR A 107 1.38 -19.64 -6.71
CA THR A 107 0.29 -20.49 -7.22
C THR A 107 0.62 -21.09 -8.60
N LEU A 108 1.24 -20.32 -9.49
CA LEU A 108 1.68 -20.81 -10.80
C LEU A 108 2.78 -21.87 -10.66
N CYS A 109 3.76 -21.67 -9.78
CA CYS A 109 4.84 -22.63 -9.57
C CYS A 109 4.36 -23.92 -8.88
N GLU A 110 3.49 -23.81 -7.87
CA GLU A 110 2.91 -24.96 -7.15
C GLU A 110 2.02 -25.84 -8.04
N SER A 111 1.43 -25.24 -9.07
CA SER A 111 0.54 -25.96 -9.98
C SER A 111 1.27 -26.74 -11.10
N ASP A 112 2.59 -26.86 -11.06
CA ASP A 112 3.42 -27.55 -12.09
C ASP A 112 3.35 -26.93 -13.50
N TYR A 113 2.73 -25.74 -13.63
CA TYR A 113 2.57 -25.10 -14.94
C TYR A 113 3.79 -24.34 -15.42
N GLN A 114 4.60 -23.87 -14.45
CA GLN A 114 5.87 -23.17 -14.73
C GLN A 114 6.88 -23.44 -13.62
N THR A 115 8.13 -23.62 -14.01
CA THR A 115 9.22 -23.64 -13.01
C THR A 115 9.59 -22.21 -12.62
N GLU A 116 10.01 -22.01 -11.38
CA GLU A 116 10.48 -20.72 -10.90
C GLU A 116 11.63 -20.18 -11.77
N GLU A 117 12.50 -21.07 -12.26
CA GLU A 117 13.56 -20.73 -13.20
C GLU A 117 13.02 -20.16 -14.53
N HIS A 118 11.93 -20.72 -15.07
CA HIS A 118 11.33 -20.22 -16.30
C HIS A 118 10.77 -18.81 -16.12
N VAL A 119 10.05 -18.57 -15.04
CA VAL A 119 9.49 -17.25 -14.70
C VAL A 119 10.60 -16.22 -14.57
N GLU A 120 11.64 -16.55 -13.79
CA GLU A 120 12.74 -15.62 -13.55
C GLU A 120 13.57 -15.34 -14.83
N ARG A 121 13.80 -16.35 -15.65
CA ARG A 121 14.47 -16.20 -16.95
C ARG A 121 13.69 -15.30 -17.89
N THR A 122 12.38 -15.54 -18.02
CA THR A 122 11.49 -14.75 -18.89
C THR A 122 11.42 -13.30 -18.43
N ARG A 123 11.31 -13.06 -17.11
CA ARG A 123 11.36 -11.73 -16.52
C ARG A 123 12.65 -10.98 -16.82
N LYS A 124 13.83 -11.63 -16.63
CA LYS A 124 15.14 -11.03 -16.93
C LYS A 124 15.31 -10.70 -18.41
N MET A 125 14.82 -11.59 -19.29
CA MET A 125 14.88 -11.34 -20.74
C MET A 125 13.99 -10.15 -21.13
N ALA A 126 12.78 -10.05 -20.56
CA ALA A 126 11.87 -8.93 -20.80
C ALA A 126 12.47 -7.60 -20.33
N ALA A 127 13.06 -7.57 -19.13
CA ALA A 127 13.74 -6.38 -18.62
C ALA A 127 14.91 -5.94 -19.50
N ARG A 128 15.73 -6.90 -19.95
CA ARG A 128 16.86 -6.63 -20.85
C ARG A 128 16.37 -6.07 -22.18
N LEU A 129 15.37 -6.68 -22.78
CA LEU A 129 14.77 -6.19 -24.03
C LEU A 129 14.21 -4.77 -23.88
N GLY A 130 13.47 -4.50 -22.79
CA GLY A 130 12.95 -3.17 -22.51
C GLY A 130 14.03 -2.11 -22.39
N LYS A 131 15.16 -2.43 -21.75
CA LYS A 131 16.32 -1.54 -21.66
C LYS A 131 16.97 -1.27 -23.03
N GLU A 132 17.17 -2.30 -23.83
CA GLU A 132 17.72 -2.15 -25.18
C GLU A 132 16.80 -1.34 -26.12
N MET A 133 15.48 -1.39 -25.87
CA MET A 133 14.50 -0.57 -26.58
C MET A 133 14.39 0.87 -26.03
N GLY A 134 15.12 1.21 -24.97
CA GLY A 134 15.10 2.55 -24.36
C GLY A 134 13.82 2.86 -23.59
N LEU A 135 13.09 1.84 -23.09
CA LEU A 135 11.90 2.07 -22.30
C LEU A 135 12.25 2.69 -20.93
N PRO A 136 11.39 3.59 -20.41
CA PRO A 136 11.54 4.11 -19.05
C PRO A 136 11.42 2.98 -18.00
N ASP A 137 12.08 3.13 -16.85
CA ASP A 137 12.08 2.12 -15.76
C ASP A 137 10.68 1.70 -15.31
N ALA A 138 9.72 2.63 -15.32
CA ALA A 138 8.33 2.33 -14.99
C ALA A 138 7.66 1.36 -16.00
N GLU A 139 7.98 1.46 -17.27
CA GLU A 139 7.48 0.57 -18.33
C GLU A 139 8.22 -0.78 -18.29
N ILE A 140 9.53 -0.77 -18.00
CA ILE A 140 10.30 -2.01 -17.78
C ILE A 140 9.70 -2.80 -16.62
N GLY A 141 9.35 -2.16 -15.50
CA GLY A 141 8.69 -2.81 -14.37
C GLY A 141 7.34 -3.47 -14.75
N LYS A 142 6.54 -2.81 -15.60
CA LYS A 142 5.29 -3.40 -16.12
C LYS A 142 5.57 -4.61 -17.04
N LEU A 143 6.58 -4.50 -17.88
CA LEU A 143 7.00 -5.59 -18.79
C LEU A 143 7.49 -6.81 -18.01
N GLU A 144 8.27 -6.61 -16.94
CA GLU A 144 8.70 -7.66 -16.03
C GLU A 144 7.50 -8.36 -15.37
N LEU A 145 6.51 -7.58 -14.93
CA LEU A 145 5.28 -8.12 -14.32
C LEU A 145 4.47 -8.93 -15.31
N LEU A 146 4.26 -8.41 -16.53
CA LEU A 146 3.60 -9.14 -17.60
C LEU A 146 4.32 -10.44 -17.94
N ALA A 147 5.64 -10.40 -18.05
CA ALA A 147 6.47 -11.57 -18.31
C ALA A 147 6.37 -12.62 -17.18
N ALA A 148 6.23 -12.18 -15.92
CA ALA A 148 6.07 -13.09 -14.78
C ALA A 148 4.69 -13.75 -14.72
N LEU A 149 3.65 -13.10 -15.22
CA LEU A 149 2.25 -13.52 -15.11
C LEU A 149 1.62 -13.92 -16.46
N HIS A 150 2.41 -14.02 -17.54
CA HIS A 150 1.86 -14.27 -18.89
C HIS A 150 1.00 -15.54 -18.99
N ASP A 151 1.26 -16.51 -18.17
CA ASP A 151 0.57 -17.82 -18.13
C ASP A 151 -0.44 -17.95 -16.99
N ILE A 152 -0.81 -16.84 -16.29
CA ILE A 152 -1.71 -16.90 -15.12
C ILE A 152 -3.06 -17.54 -15.43
N GLY A 153 -3.53 -17.47 -16.67
CA GLY A 153 -4.77 -18.11 -17.11
C GLY A 153 -4.77 -19.64 -17.00
N LYS A 154 -3.59 -20.26 -16.96
CA LYS A 154 -3.47 -21.72 -16.82
C LYS A 154 -3.97 -22.21 -15.44
N VAL A 155 -3.96 -21.38 -14.40
CA VAL A 155 -4.48 -21.73 -13.06
C VAL A 155 -5.97 -22.13 -13.12
N ALA A 156 -6.74 -21.61 -14.07
CA ALA A 156 -8.15 -21.90 -14.22
C ALA A 156 -8.43 -23.14 -15.10
N ILE A 157 -7.40 -23.74 -15.69
CA ILE A 157 -7.56 -24.90 -16.59
C ILE A 157 -7.30 -26.20 -15.79
N PRO A 158 -8.19 -27.21 -15.88
CA PRO A 158 -7.97 -28.50 -15.25
C PRO A 158 -6.64 -29.14 -15.65
N GLN A 159 -5.95 -29.74 -14.68
CA GLN A 159 -4.61 -30.30 -14.89
C GLN A 159 -4.55 -31.44 -15.92
N ASP A 160 -5.60 -32.23 -16.03
CA ASP A 160 -5.75 -33.32 -17.00
C ASP A 160 -5.75 -32.80 -18.45
N ILE A 161 -6.29 -31.59 -18.66
CA ILE A 161 -6.25 -30.92 -19.96
C ILE A 161 -4.82 -30.42 -20.26
N ILE A 162 -4.16 -29.78 -19.29
CA ILE A 162 -2.82 -29.22 -19.50
C ILE A 162 -1.78 -30.32 -19.68
N LYS A 163 -1.88 -31.41 -18.92
CA LYS A 163 -0.94 -32.54 -18.99
C LYS A 163 -1.25 -33.54 -20.14
N LYS A 164 -2.32 -33.31 -20.89
CA LYS A 164 -2.69 -34.18 -22.00
C LYS A 164 -1.63 -34.19 -23.11
N LYS A 165 -1.07 -35.37 -23.39
CA LYS A 165 -0.17 -35.57 -24.52
C LYS A 165 -0.99 -35.78 -25.80
N GLY A 166 -0.91 -34.83 -26.72
CA GLY A 166 -1.60 -34.89 -28.02
C GLY A 166 -2.55 -33.72 -28.25
N LYS A 167 -3.33 -33.79 -29.31
CA LYS A 167 -4.30 -32.74 -29.65
C LYS A 167 -5.43 -32.69 -28.63
N LEU A 168 -5.87 -31.45 -28.32
CA LEU A 168 -7.08 -31.19 -27.55
C LEU A 168 -8.32 -31.67 -28.31
#